data_a7432cec7f0ed49351f1377a9dfb4f74
#
_entry.id   a7432cec7f0ed49351f1377a9dfb4f74
#
_cell.length_a   1.000
_cell.length_b   1.000
_cell.length_c   1.000
_cell.angle_alpha   90.00
_cell.angle_beta   90.00
_cell.angle_gamma   90.00
#
_symmetry.space_group_name_H-M   'P 1'
#
loop_
_entity.id
_entity.type
_entity.pdbx_description
1 polymer ?
#
loop_
_entity_poly.entity_id
_entity_poly.type
_entity_poly.pdbx_seq_one_letter_code
_entity_poly.pdbx_strand_id
1 'polypeptide(L)'
;MSLAPRPHPPPKTPKAGWRQALGGRSHRQGHDAEWIAALWLMLKGYQVLAFRLKGRGGEIDILARRGRVLAAVEVKRRATLEAATLALGSDQHQRLIRAAEAAARGRPALSGLELRIDMVALAPGRFPRHLRGVISTGADRR
;
A
#
# COMPACT_ATOMS: atom_id res chain seq x y z
N MET A 1 28.47 -24.25 36.53
CA MET A 1 27.92 -22.97 36.67
C MET A 1 26.86 -22.74 35.70
N SER A 2 25.65 -22.63 36.10
CA SER A 2 24.61 -22.34 35.14
C SER A 2 24.38 -20.87 35.14
N LEU A 3 24.35 -20.33 33.97
CA LEU A 3 24.00 -18.97 33.81
C LEU A 3 22.49 -18.86 33.85
N ALA A 4 22.00 -18.00 34.70
CA ALA A 4 20.57 -17.74 34.69
C ALA A 4 20.18 -17.26 33.31
N PRO A 5 19.07 -17.70 32.77
CA PRO A 5 18.62 -17.18 31.48
C PRO A 5 18.40 -15.69 31.64
N ARG A 6 18.86 -14.97 30.66
CA ARG A 6 18.63 -13.54 30.67
C ARG A 6 17.13 -13.29 30.59
N PRO A 7 16.63 -12.40 31.40
CA PRO A 7 15.23 -12.08 31.32
C PRO A 7 14.95 -11.57 29.92
N HIS A 8 13.93 -12.11 29.33
CA HIS A 8 13.50 -11.61 28.04
C HIS A 8 13.01 -10.19 28.22
N PRO A 9 13.34 -9.32 27.31
CA PRO A 9 12.79 -7.97 27.39
C PRO A 9 11.27 -8.09 27.36
N PRO A 10 10.59 -7.29 28.13
CA PRO A 10 9.13 -7.35 28.12
C PRO A 10 8.63 -7.09 26.70
N PRO A 11 7.54 -7.70 26.35
CA PRO A 11 6.96 -7.44 25.04
C PRO A 11 6.68 -5.96 24.92
N LYS A 12 6.99 -5.43 23.76
CA LYS A 12 6.74 -4.01 23.54
C LYS A 12 5.25 -3.77 23.68
N THR A 13 4.93 -2.90 24.59
CA THR A 13 3.53 -2.58 24.79
C THR A 13 2.99 -1.83 23.58
N PRO A 14 1.68 -1.92 23.36
CA PRO A 14 1.11 -1.14 22.26
C PRO A 14 1.44 0.35 22.36
N LYS A 15 1.59 0.86 23.57
CA LYS A 15 1.96 2.26 23.74
C LYS A 15 3.33 2.55 23.17
N ALA A 16 4.27 1.66 23.36
CA ALA A 16 5.60 1.85 22.82
C ALA A 16 5.55 1.84 21.30
N GLY A 17 4.70 0.99 20.72
CA GLY A 17 4.56 0.92 19.28
C GLY A 17 4.06 2.20 18.67
N TRP A 18 2.99 2.75 19.21
CA TRP A 18 2.45 3.97 18.62
C TRP A 18 3.35 5.17 18.90
N ARG A 19 4.07 5.17 20.01
CA ARG A 19 5.05 6.23 20.24
C ARG A 19 6.18 6.17 19.25
N GLN A 20 6.62 4.98 18.93
CA GLN A 20 7.66 4.83 17.92
C GLN A 20 7.14 5.31 16.56
N ALA A 21 5.89 4.99 16.25
CA ALA A 21 5.30 5.47 15.03
C ALA A 21 5.23 6.98 14.99
N LEU A 22 4.87 7.60 16.10
CA LEU A 22 4.82 9.06 16.18
C LEU A 22 6.20 9.66 16.17
N GLY A 23 7.19 9.01 16.78
CA GLY A 23 8.54 9.52 16.82
C GLY A 23 9.38 9.12 15.63
N GLY A 24 9.04 8.02 14.97
CA GLY A 24 9.84 7.54 13.86
C GLY A 24 9.38 8.14 12.56
N ARG A 25 10.24 8.89 11.94
CA ARG A 25 9.88 9.61 10.72
C ARG A 25 9.43 8.71 9.61
N SER A 26 10.08 7.57 9.44
CA SER A 26 9.72 6.69 8.33
C SER A 26 8.32 6.13 8.49
N HIS A 27 7.94 5.75 9.70
CA HIS A 27 6.59 5.24 9.93
C HIS A 27 5.55 6.33 9.77
N ARG A 28 5.84 7.50 10.29
CA ARG A 28 4.92 8.61 10.15
C ARG A 28 4.71 8.99 8.71
N GLN A 29 5.80 9.08 7.96
CA GLN A 29 5.70 9.46 6.56
C GLN A 29 4.91 8.43 5.76
N GLY A 30 5.10 7.14 6.08
CA GLY A 30 4.37 6.09 5.39
C GLY A 30 2.87 6.17 5.66
N HIS A 31 2.50 6.35 6.92
CA HIS A 31 1.09 6.45 7.27
C HIS A 31 0.45 7.71 6.70
N ASP A 32 1.16 8.83 6.78
CA ASP A 32 0.63 10.07 6.25
C ASP A 32 0.45 9.97 4.74
N ALA A 33 1.38 9.34 4.06
CA ALA A 33 1.29 9.17 2.62
C ALA A 33 0.06 8.36 2.24
N GLU A 34 -0.21 7.29 2.98
CA GLU A 34 -1.38 6.46 2.70
C GLU A 34 -2.67 7.24 2.93
N TRP A 35 -2.73 8.02 3.99
CA TRP A 35 -3.91 8.84 4.26
C TRP A 35 -4.14 9.90 3.19
N ILE A 36 -3.06 10.56 2.76
CA ILE A 36 -3.17 11.55 1.69
C ILE A 36 -3.67 10.89 0.41
N ALA A 37 -3.10 9.73 0.08
CA ALA A 37 -3.53 9.00 -1.10
C ALA A 37 -4.99 8.58 -0.99
N ALA A 38 -5.40 8.11 0.19
CA ALA A 38 -6.78 7.68 0.40
C ALA A 38 -7.75 8.84 0.25
N LEU A 39 -7.42 9.99 0.81
CA LEU A 39 -8.27 11.16 0.66
C LEU A 39 -8.40 11.57 -0.79
N TRP A 40 -7.29 11.52 -1.53
CA TRP A 40 -7.32 11.85 -2.95
C TRP A 40 -8.23 10.92 -3.71
N LEU A 41 -8.15 9.61 -3.42
CA LEU A 41 -9.01 8.63 -4.06
C LEU A 41 -10.48 8.85 -3.71
N MET A 42 -10.76 9.15 -2.44
CA MET A 42 -12.13 9.39 -2.01
C MET A 42 -12.72 10.62 -2.70
N LEU A 43 -11.92 11.65 -2.89
CA LEU A 43 -12.38 12.83 -3.62
C LEU A 43 -12.71 12.49 -5.08
N LYS A 44 -12.10 11.44 -5.62
CA LYS A 44 -12.37 10.99 -6.97
C LYS A 44 -13.49 9.96 -7.05
N GLY A 45 -14.15 9.70 -5.94
CA GLY A 45 -15.29 8.79 -5.90
C GLY A 45 -14.97 7.35 -5.57
N TYR A 46 -13.76 7.06 -5.11
CA TYR A 46 -13.41 5.70 -4.70
C TYR A 46 -13.84 5.46 -3.26
N GLN A 47 -14.25 4.22 -3.01
CA GLN A 47 -14.50 3.77 -1.65
C GLN A 47 -13.26 3.04 -1.20
N VAL A 48 -12.65 3.47 -0.12
CA VAL A 48 -11.47 2.81 0.42
C VAL A 48 -11.93 1.64 1.26
N LEU A 49 -11.52 0.44 0.88
CA LEU A 49 -11.97 -0.77 1.55
C LEU A 49 -11.00 -1.25 2.62
N ALA A 50 -9.72 -1.05 2.43
CA ALA A 50 -8.72 -1.51 3.39
C ALA A 50 -7.41 -0.76 3.19
N PHE A 51 -6.64 -0.66 4.29
CA PHE A 51 -5.29 -0.16 4.27
C PHE A 51 -4.37 -1.32 4.62
N ARG A 52 -3.23 -1.38 3.93
CA ARG A 52 -2.18 -2.34 4.27
C ARG A 52 -2.69 -3.74 4.41
N LEU A 53 -3.42 -4.16 3.41
CA LEU A 53 -3.99 -5.48 3.39
C LEU A 53 -2.90 -6.49 3.05
N LYS A 54 -2.59 -7.35 4.00
CA LYS A 54 -1.58 -8.37 3.80
C LYS A 54 -2.22 -9.64 3.27
N GLY A 55 -1.53 -10.29 2.37
CA GLY A 55 -2.00 -11.54 1.83
C GLY A 55 -0.85 -12.29 1.21
N ARG A 56 -1.16 -13.42 0.60
CA ARG A 56 -0.14 -14.18 -0.09
C ARG A 56 0.45 -13.36 -1.21
N GLY A 57 1.74 -13.32 -1.28
CA GLY A 57 2.42 -12.63 -2.35
C GLY A 57 2.72 -11.18 -2.10
N GLY A 58 2.14 -10.57 -1.06
CA GLY A 58 2.50 -9.19 -0.79
C GLY A 58 1.47 -8.43 0.02
N GLU A 59 1.67 -7.14 0.07
CA GLU A 59 0.83 -6.23 0.81
C GLU A 59 0.29 -5.18 -0.14
N ILE A 60 -0.99 -4.88 0.00
CA ILE A 60 -1.63 -3.82 -0.77
C ILE A 60 -1.74 -2.60 0.12
N ASP A 61 -1.17 -1.49 -0.31
CA ASP A 61 -1.21 -0.27 0.50
C ASP A 61 -2.63 0.23 0.69
N ILE A 62 -3.40 0.29 -0.37
CA ILE A 62 -4.81 0.68 -0.31
C ILE A 62 -5.59 -0.19 -1.26
N LEU A 63 -6.67 -0.78 -0.78
CA LEU A 63 -7.61 -1.47 -1.64
C LEU A 63 -8.84 -0.57 -1.74
N ALA A 64 -9.21 -0.21 -2.96
CA ALA A 64 -10.30 0.73 -3.19
C ALA A 64 -11.20 0.25 -4.31
N ARG A 65 -12.41 0.74 -4.31
CA ARG A 65 -13.39 0.35 -5.31
C ARG A 65 -14.09 1.57 -5.86
N ARG A 66 -14.28 1.58 -7.16
CA ARG A 66 -15.11 2.59 -7.79
C ARG A 66 -15.89 1.90 -8.90
N GLY A 67 -17.23 1.90 -8.76
CA GLY A 67 -18.07 1.20 -9.73
C GLY A 67 -17.74 -0.29 -9.76
N ARG A 68 -17.39 -0.79 -10.92
CA ARG A 68 -17.06 -2.21 -11.08
C ARG A 68 -15.55 -2.45 -11.06
N VAL A 69 -14.78 -1.46 -10.69
CA VAL A 69 -13.32 -1.59 -10.65
C VAL A 69 -12.85 -1.77 -9.22
N LEU A 70 -12.04 -2.79 -8.99
CA LEU A 70 -11.34 -2.98 -7.74
C LEU A 70 -9.89 -2.62 -7.96
N ALA A 71 -9.45 -1.55 -7.34
CA ALA A 71 -8.10 -1.04 -7.52
C ALA A 71 -7.22 -1.42 -6.34
N ALA A 72 -6.12 -2.10 -6.62
CA ALA A 72 -5.06 -2.32 -5.66
C ALA A 72 -4.06 -1.20 -5.89
N VAL A 73 -3.93 -0.32 -4.91
CA VAL A 73 -3.20 0.92 -5.07
C VAL A 73 -1.89 0.87 -4.31
N GLU A 74 -0.82 1.14 -5.02
CA GLU A 74 0.50 1.29 -4.41
C GLU A 74 0.75 2.77 -4.20
N VAL A 75 1.19 3.15 -3.01
CA VAL A 75 1.49 4.53 -2.68
C VAL A 75 2.99 4.70 -2.65
N LYS A 76 3.51 5.61 -3.46
CA LYS A 76 4.94 5.89 -3.53
C LYS A 76 5.19 7.35 -3.24
N ARG A 77 6.09 7.61 -2.30
CA ARG A 77 6.48 8.97 -1.96
C ARG A 77 7.96 9.12 -2.20
N ARG A 78 8.31 10.12 -2.99
CA ARG A 78 9.70 10.40 -3.33
C ARG A 78 9.89 11.91 -3.35
N ALA A 79 11.12 12.35 -3.59
CA ALA A 79 11.43 13.77 -3.65
C ALA A 79 10.70 14.47 -4.82
N THR A 80 10.47 13.75 -5.90
CA THR A 80 9.74 14.27 -7.05
C THR A 80 8.65 13.30 -7.47
N LEU A 81 7.64 13.81 -8.15
CA LEU A 81 6.59 12.96 -8.69
C LEU A 81 7.15 11.99 -9.73
N GLU A 82 8.12 12.44 -10.50
CA GLU A 82 8.73 11.58 -11.51
C GLU A 82 9.41 10.38 -10.87
N ALA A 83 10.17 10.61 -9.80
CA ALA A 83 10.83 9.52 -9.10
C ALA A 83 9.82 8.56 -8.50
N ALA A 84 8.74 9.09 -7.93
CA ALA A 84 7.69 8.25 -7.36
C ALA A 84 7.02 7.41 -8.44
N THR A 85 6.74 8.01 -9.58
CA THR A 85 6.09 7.32 -10.68
C THR A 85 6.94 6.16 -11.20
N LEU A 86 8.26 6.31 -11.18
CA LEU A 86 9.15 5.28 -11.69
C LEU A 86 9.50 4.21 -10.65
N ALA A 87 8.95 4.31 -9.46
CA ALA A 87 9.38 3.46 -8.36
C ALA A 87 8.75 2.07 -8.37
N LEU A 88 7.74 1.81 -9.19
CA LEU A 88 7.10 0.51 -9.20
C LEU A 88 7.82 -0.44 -10.15
N GLY A 89 8.45 -1.43 -9.60
CA GLY A 89 9.16 -2.43 -10.40
C GLY A 89 8.24 -3.58 -10.82
N SER A 90 8.73 -4.41 -11.73
CA SER A 90 7.94 -5.52 -12.26
C SER A 90 7.61 -6.55 -11.19
N ASP A 91 8.56 -6.85 -10.31
CA ASP A 91 8.30 -7.82 -9.23
C ASP A 91 7.22 -7.33 -8.29
N GLN A 92 7.25 -6.04 -7.97
CA GLN A 92 6.26 -5.46 -7.09
C GLN A 92 4.88 -5.46 -7.75
N HIS A 93 4.84 -5.18 -9.04
CA HIS A 93 3.59 -5.23 -9.78
C HIS A 93 2.98 -6.62 -9.74
N GLN A 94 3.80 -7.66 -9.96
CA GLN A 94 3.33 -9.03 -9.90
C GLN A 94 2.82 -9.41 -8.52
N ARG A 95 3.51 -8.95 -7.48
CA ARG A 95 3.05 -9.21 -6.10
C ARG A 95 1.72 -8.55 -5.83
N LEU A 96 1.54 -7.33 -6.32
CA LEU A 96 0.28 -6.62 -6.14
C LEU A 96 -0.87 -7.35 -6.84
N ILE A 97 -0.63 -7.84 -8.04
CA ILE A 97 -1.65 -8.61 -8.75
C ILE A 97 -2.06 -9.82 -7.95
N ARG A 98 -1.10 -10.58 -7.45
CA ARG A 98 -1.39 -11.79 -6.67
C ARG A 98 -2.12 -11.48 -5.38
N ALA A 99 -1.69 -10.42 -4.70
CA ALA A 99 -2.32 -10.02 -3.46
C ALA A 99 -3.75 -9.56 -3.69
N ALA A 100 -3.98 -8.84 -4.79
CA ALA A 100 -5.31 -8.35 -5.12
C ALA A 100 -6.24 -9.48 -5.51
N GLU A 101 -5.73 -10.44 -6.28
CA GLU A 101 -6.54 -11.61 -6.65
C GLU A 101 -6.93 -12.41 -5.41
N ALA A 102 -5.99 -12.58 -4.48
CA ALA A 102 -6.28 -13.29 -3.25
C ALA A 102 -7.31 -12.55 -2.42
N ALA A 103 -7.20 -11.24 -2.35
CA ALA A 103 -8.17 -10.42 -1.60
C ALA A 103 -9.57 -10.55 -2.20
N ALA A 104 -9.67 -10.55 -3.52
CA ALA A 104 -10.96 -10.67 -4.19
C ALA A 104 -11.56 -12.05 -3.97
N ARG A 105 -10.73 -13.09 -4.03
CA ARG A 105 -11.24 -14.45 -3.83
C ARG A 105 -11.79 -14.65 -2.42
N GLY A 106 -11.22 -13.99 -1.44
CA GLY A 106 -11.66 -14.15 -0.07
C GLY A 106 -12.88 -13.32 0.30
N ARG A 107 -13.40 -12.52 -0.64
CA ARG A 107 -14.50 -11.61 -0.33
C ARG A 107 -15.57 -11.69 -1.41
N PRO A 108 -16.66 -12.37 -1.13
CA PRO A 108 -17.72 -12.50 -2.16
C PRO A 108 -18.21 -11.18 -2.72
N ALA A 109 -18.22 -10.14 -1.90
CA ALA A 109 -18.69 -8.84 -2.37
C ALA A 109 -17.79 -8.24 -3.47
N LEU A 110 -16.57 -8.73 -3.59
CA LEU A 110 -15.63 -8.23 -4.59
C LEU A 110 -15.57 -9.13 -5.82
N SER A 111 -16.34 -10.19 -5.82
CA SER A 111 -16.37 -11.11 -6.95
C SER A 111 -16.94 -10.42 -8.18
N GLY A 112 -16.33 -10.65 -9.31
CA GLY A 112 -16.83 -10.10 -10.56
C GLY A 112 -16.39 -8.67 -10.84
N LEU A 113 -15.63 -8.05 -9.95
CA LEU A 113 -15.11 -6.73 -10.22
C LEU A 113 -13.86 -6.83 -11.09
N GLU A 114 -13.64 -5.79 -11.88
CA GLU A 114 -12.47 -5.72 -12.71
C GLU A 114 -11.27 -5.30 -11.85
N LEU A 115 -10.24 -6.13 -11.82
CA LEU A 115 -9.08 -5.84 -11.02
C LEU A 115 -8.14 -4.91 -11.76
N ARG A 116 -7.66 -3.89 -11.07
CA ARG A 116 -6.75 -2.93 -11.67
C ARG A 116 -5.66 -2.56 -10.66
N ILE A 117 -4.44 -2.43 -11.12
CA ILE A 117 -3.33 -1.99 -10.29
C ILE A 117 -3.11 -0.51 -10.55
N ASP A 118 -3.23 0.29 -9.51
CA ASP A 118 -3.04 1.72 -9.60
C ASP A 118 -1.85 2.15 -8.74
N MET A 119 -1.39 3.35 -8.99
CA MET A 119 -0.36 3.96 -8.14
C MET A 119 -0.79 5.37 -7.79
N VAL A 120 -0.53 5.78 -6.56
CA VAL A 120 -0.62 7.19 -6.20
C VAL A 120 0.79 7.65 -5.86
N ALA A 121 1.28 8.59 -6.64
CA ALA A 121 2.61 9.16 -6.46
C ALA A 121 2.49 10.45 -5.67
N LEU A 122 3.35 10.59 -4.68
CA LEU A 122 3.37 11.76 -3.80
C LEU A 122 4.76 12.37 -3.78
N ALA A 123 4.80 13.69 -3.73
CA ALA A 123 6.05 14.43 -3.59
C ALA A 123 5.77 15.72 -2.82
N PRO A 124 6.75 16.25 -2.08
CA PRO A 124 6.53 17.48 -1.32
C PRO A 124 6.09 18.63 -2.22
N GLY A 125 5.11 19.37 -1.75
CA GLY A 125 4.65 20.55 -2.46
C GLY A 125 3.89 20.30 -3.74
N ARG A 126 3.52 19.06 -4.02
CA ARG A 126 2.79 18.70 -5.24
C ARG A 126 1.51 17.98 -4.88
N PHE A 127 0.47 18.17 -5.69
CA PHE A 127 -0.73 17.37 -5.52
C PHE A 127 -0.43 15.92 -5.88
N PRO A 128 -1.15 14.97 -5.26
CA PRO A 128 -0.96 13.57 -5.61
C PRO A 128 -1.22 13.33 -7.09
N ARG A 129 -0.50 12.37 -7.65
CA ARG A 129 -0.73 11.95 -9.03
C ARG A 129 -1.22 10.52 -8.99
N HIS A 130 -2.42 10.30 -9.47
CA HIS A 130 -3.03 8.97 -9.51
C HIS A 130 -2.86 8.39 -10.90
N LEU A 131 -2.18 7.27 -10.98
CA LEU A 131 -1.96 6.56 -12.24
C LEU A 131 -2.82 5.32 -12.22
N ARG A 132 -3.77 5.25 -13.12
CA ARG A 132 -4.69 4.11 -13.18
C ARG A 132 -4.16 3.08 -14.15
N GLY A 133 -4.28 1.80 -13.76
CA GLY A 133 -3.86 0.73 -14.64
C GLY A 133 -2.39 0.73 -14.94
N VAL A 134 -1.56 0.79 -13.88
CA VAL A 134 -0.12 0.88 -14.07
C VAL A 134 0.41 -0.42 -14.63
N ILE A 135 1.24 -0.31 -15.67
CA ILE A 135 1.91 -1.46 -16.25
C ILE A 135 3.37 -1.37 -15.85
N SER A 136 3.88 -2.45 -15.27
CA SER A 136 5.25 -2.41 -14.83
C SER A 136 6.19 -2.36 -16.04
N THR A 137 7.23 -1.57 -15.90
CA THR A 137 8.22 -1.44 -16.94
C THR A 137 8.88 -2.78 -17.19
N GLY A 138 8.91 -3.21 -18.38
CA GLY A 138 9.57 -4.45 -18.72
C GLY A 138 8.74 -5.69 -18.68
N ALA A 139 7.56 -5.61 -18.22
CA ALA A 139 6.85 -6.76 -18.08
C ALA A 139 6.18 -7.03 -19.29
N ASP A 140 6.39 -7.42 -20.12
CA ASP A 140 5.66 -7.85 -21.04
C ASP A 140 5.19 -7.14 -21.97
N ARG A 141 5.62 -7.26 -22.81
CA ARG A 141 5.23 -6.78 -23.84
C ARG A 141 4.79 -7.80 -24.64
N ARG A 142 4.12 -8.66 -24.36
CA ARG A 142 3.58 -9.59 -25.16
C ARG A 142 2.23 -9.42 -25.41
#